data_9da06af05d767f64ed287e695ae35b73
#
_entry.id   9da06af05d767f64ed287e695ae35b73
#
_cell.length_a   1.000
_cell.length_b   1.000
_cell.length_c   1.000
_cell.angle_alpha   90.00
_cell.angle_beta   90.00
_cell.angle_gamma   90.00
#
_symmetry.space_group_name_H-M   'P 1'
#
loop_
_entity.id
_entity.type
_entity.pdbx_description
1 polymer ?
#
loop_
_entity_poly.entity_id
_entity_poly.type
_entity_poly.pdbx_seq_one_letter_code
_entity_poly.pdbx_strand_id
1 'polypeptide(L)'
;SLVYIDRANDITEQMNKLGLNETRKYNQLKDKQKEVFGESLGYFENAYEMKPEDMDIVRALMEVYRKVGDYQKSMDMKAILDEAGE
;
A
#
# COMPACT_ATOMS: atom_id res chain seq x y z
N SER A 1 -9.56 -0.72 2.15
CA SER A 1 -10.62 0.18 1.71
C SER A 1 -10.05 1.43 1.06
N LEU A 2 -10.85 2.10 0.26
CA LEU A 2 -10.44 3.34 -0.42
C LEU A 2 -10.11 4.46 0.57
N VAL A 3 -10.77 4.48 1.72
CA VAL A 3 -10.50 5.48 2.76
C VAL A 3 -9.07 5.40 3.26
N TYR A 4 -8.55 4.20 3.49
CA TYR A 4 -7.17 4.03 3.94
C TYR A 4 -6.17 4.45 2.85
N ILE A 5 -6.46 4.10 1.61
CA ILE A 5 -5.62 4.49 0.46
C ILE A 5 -5.59 6.01 0.31
N ASP A 6 -6.74 6.67 0.40
CA ASP A 6 -6.84 8.13 0.30
C ASP A 6 -6.06 8.82 1.42
N ARG A 7 -6.16 8.32 2.66
CA ARG A 7 -5.39 8.84 3.79
C ARG A 7 -3.88 8.70 3.57
N ALA A 8 -3.46 7.54 3.06
CA ALA A 8 -2.05 7.30 2.77
C ALA A 8 -1.54 8.22 1.66
N ASN A 9 -2.35 8.47 0.63
CA ASN A 9 -2.01 9.39 -0.46
C ASN A 9 -1.90 10.83 0.03
N ASP A 10 -2.79 11.27 0.93
CA ASP A 10 -2.71 12.60 1.54
C ASP A 10 -1.40 12.76 2.32
N ILE A 11 -1.00 11.75 3.06
CA ILE A 11 0.27 11.75 3.80
C ILE A 11 1.44 11.86 2.82
N THR A 12 1.39 11.12 1.70
CA THR A 12 2.42 11.19 0.66
C THR A 12 2.54 12.60 0.09
N GLU A 13 1.41 13.27 -0.18
CA GLU A 13 1.42 14.65 -0.65
C GLU A 13 2.08 15.58 0.37
N GLN A 14 1.78 15.41 1.66
CA GLN A 14 2.40 16.21 2.72
C GLN A 14 3.92 15.99 2.75
N MET A 15 4.37 14.74 2.59
CA MET A 15 5.80 14.42 2.54
C MET A 15 6.49 15.11 1.37
N ASN A 16 5.84 15.13 0.21
CA ASN A 16 6.41 15.73 -1.01
C ASN A 16 6.52 17.26 -0.93
N LYS A 17 5.77 17.90 -0.04
CA LYS A 17 5.81 19.35 0.17
C LYS A 17 6.89 19.79 1.16
N LEU A 18 7.52 18.86 1.86
CA LEU A 18 8.53 19.18 2.87
C LEU A 18 9.85 19.59 2.22
N GLY A 19 10.54 20.53 2.86
CA GLY A 19 11.88 20.92 2.44
C GLY A 19 12.94 19.93 2.92
N LEU A 20 14.14 20.08 2.39
CA LEU A 20 15.28 19.20 2.70
C LEU A 20 15.66 19.19 4.18
N ASN A 21 15.35 20.28 4.91
CA ASN A 21 15.69 20.43 6.32
C ASN A 21 14.63 19.84 7.26
N GLU A 22 13.57 19.26 6.72
CA GLU A 22 12.43 18.77 7.51
C GLU A 22 12.43 17.23 7.65
N THR A 23 13.61 16.66 7.81
CA THR A 23 13.80 15.20 7.92
C THR A 23 12.95 14.57 9.02
N ARG A 24 12.86 15.25 10.18
CA ARG A 24 12.07 14.75 11.31
C ARG A 24 10.59 14.63 10.94
N LYS A 25 10.04 15.67 10.33
CA LYS A 25 8.64 15.66 9.87
C LYS A 25 8.42 14.61 8.80
N TYR A 26 9.35 14.49 7.87
CA TYR A 26 9.30 13.46 6.83
C TYR A 26 9.23 12.07 7.44
N ASN A 27 10.10 11.75 8.39
CA ASN A 27 10.12 10.44 9.03
C ASN A 27 8.85 10.15 9.81
N GLN A 28 8.29 11.15 10.50
CA GLN A 28 7.03 11.01 11.22
C GLN A 28 5.88 10.71 10.25
N LEU A 29 5.82 11.40 9.12
CA LEU A 29 4.80 11.16 8.10
C LEU A 29 4.98 9.80 7.43
N LYS A 30 6.22 9.37 7.23
CA LYS A 30 6.51 8.05 6.66
C LYS A 30 6.02 6.94 7.59
N ASP A 31 6.26 7.06 8.89
CA ASP A 31 5.77 6.10 9.88
C ASP A 31 4.25 6.05 9.90
N LYS A 32 3.61 7.21 9.83
CA LYS A 32 2.16 7.30 9.77
C LYS A 32 1.59 6.69 8.48
N GLN A 33 2.27 6.87 7.35
CA GLN A 33 1.90 6.25 6.09
C GLN A 33 1.94 4.73 6.20
N LYS A 34 3.00 4.17 6.79
CA LYS A 34 3.12 2.73 7.03
C LYS A 34 1.98 2.21 7.90
N GLU A 35 1.63 2.94 8.95
CA GLU A 35 0.52 2.56 9.84
C GLU A 35 -0.80 2.50 9.07
N VAL A 36 -1.09 3.51 8.26
CA VAL A 36 -2.33 3.56 7.48
C VAL A 36 -2.37 2.39 6.47
N PHE A 37 -1.29 2.11 5.78
CA PHE A 37 -1.24 0.98 4.86
C PHE A 37 -1.36 -0.35 5.60
N GLY A 38 -0.77 -0.47 6.79
CA GLY A 38 -0.89 -1.67 7.62
C GLY A 38 -2.35 -1.93 8.02
N GLU A 39 -3.11 -0.88 8.34
CA GLU A 39 -4.54 -1.01 8.66
C GLU A 39 -5.34 -1.50 7.45
N SER A 40 -5.02 -1.02 6.25
CA SER A 40 -5.72 -1.44 5.04
C SER A 40 -5.39 -2.87 4.63
N LEU A 41 -4.24 -3.38 5.04
CA LEU A 41 -3.75 -4.70 4.64
C LEU A 41 -4.70 -5.83 5.04
N GLY A 42 -5.17 -5.83 6.28
CA GLY A 42 -6.12 -6.83 6.75
C GLY A 42 -7.39 -6.85 5.93
N TYR A 43 -7.90 -5.68 5.58
CA TYR A 43 -9.09 -5.55 4.74
C TYR A 43 -8.86 -6.20 3.37
N PHE A 44 -7.76 -5.88 2.71
CA PHE A 44 -7.48 -6.41 1.37
C PHE A 44 -7.11 -7.90 1.40
N GLU A 45 -6.45 -8.38 2.44
CA GLU A 45 -6.17 -9.80 2.59
C GLU A 45 -7.46 -10.61 2.73
N ASN A 46 -8.42 -10.13 3.51
CA ASN A 46 -9.73 -10.76 3.64
C ASN A 46 -10.49 -10.74 2.33
N ALA A 47 -10.45 -9.61 1.61
CA ALA A 47 -11.11 -9.48 0.32
C ALA A 47 -10.52 -10.46 -0.70
N TYR A 48 -9.21 -10.65 -0.68
CA TYR A 48 -8.51 -11.59 -1.56
C TYR A 48 -8.94 -13.04 -1.29
N GLU A 49 -9.06 -13.42 -0.02
CA GLU A 49 -9.54 -14.77 0.34
C GLU A 49 -10.94 -15.03 -0.21
N MET A 50 -11.79 -14.01 -0.20
CA MET A 50 -13.17 -14.13 -0.70
C MET A 50 -13.26 -14.14 -2.21
N LYS A 51 -12.39 -13.38 -2.89
CA LYS A 51 -12.38 -13.24 -4.35
C LYS A 51 -10.97 -13.24 -4.91
N PRO A 52 -10.27 -14.38 -4.91
CA PRO A 52 -8.89 -14.43 -5.40
C PRO A 52 -8.75 -14.13 -6.90
N GLU A 53 -9.83 -14.19 -7.66
CA GLU A 53 -9.85 -13.87 -9.08
C GLU A 53 -10.01 -12.37 -9.38
N ASP A 54 -10.27 -11.55 -8.36
CA ASP A 54 -10.42 -10.10 -8.54
C ASP A 54 -9.05 -9.43 -8.62
N MET A 55 -8.63 -9.09 -9.83
CA MET A 55 -7.30 -8.51 -10.07
C MET A 55 -7.15 -7.10 -9.51
N ASP A 56 -8.23 -6.37 -9.29
CA ASP A 56 -8.17 -5.06 -8.63
C ASP A 56 -7.71 -5.21 -7.17
N ILE A 57 -8.20 -6.25 -6.49
CA ILE A 57 -7.75 -6.57 -5.12
C ILE A 57 -6.28 -7.00 -5.14
N VAL A 58 -5.87 -7.81 -6.11
CA VAL A 58 -4.47 -8.25 -6.24
C VAL A 58 -3.55 -7.04 -6.46
N ARG A 59 -3.95 -6.09 -7.31
CA ARG A 59 -3.19 -4.85 -7.53
C ARG A 59 -3.07 -4.03 -6.23
N ALA A 60 -4.17 -3.91 -5.49
CA ALA A 60 -4.17 -3.20 -4.21
C ALA A 60 -3.22 -3.86 -3.22
N LEU A 61 -3.25 -5.19 -3.10
CA LEU A 61 -2.34 -5.93 -2.23
C LEU A 61 -0.88 -5.75 -2.64
N MET A 62 -0.59 -5.80 -3.94
CA MET A 62 0.76 -5.57 -4.43
C MET A 62 1.31 -4.24 -3.92
N GLU A 63 0.53 -3.17 -4.05
CA GLU A 63 0.93 -1.84 -3.61
C GLU A 63 1.07 -1.75 -2.09
N VAL A 64 0.10 -2.28 -1.34
CA VAL A 64 0.13 -2.23 0.11
C VAL A 64 1.31 -3.02 0.68
N TYR A 65 1.56 -4.22 0.17
CA TYR A 65 2.71 -5.01 0.60
C TYR A 65 4.02 -4.25 0.35
N ARG A 66 4.15 -3.62 -0.81
CA ARG A 66 5.33 -2.82 -1.14
C ARG A 66 5.50 -1.67 -0.14
N LYS A 67 4.43 -0.95 0.17
CA LYS A 67 4.47 0.21 1.07
C LYS A 67 4.80 -0.17 2.51
N VAL A 68 4.38 -1.35 2.96
CA VAL A 68 4.73 -1.82 4.32
C VAL A 68 6.09 -2.54 4.36
N GLY A 69 6.75 -2.69 3.23
CA GLY A 69 8.08 -3.29 3.16
C GLY A 69 8.11 -4.80 2.99
N ASP A 70 6.97 -5.43 2.73
CA ASP A 70 6.92 -6.85 2.44
C ASP A 70 7.06 -7.08 0.93
N TYR A 71 8.29 -6.93 0.47
CA TYR A 71 8.58 -6.98 -0.97
C TYR A 71 8.35 -8.35 -1.58
N GLN A 72 8.54 -9.42 -0.80
CA GLN A 72 8.30 -10.78 -1.31
C GLN A 72 6.82 -10.98 -1.63
N LYS A 73 5.93 -10.61 -0.74
CA LYS A 73 4.49 -10.74 -0.97
C LYS A 73 4.01 -9.82 -2.09
N SER A 74 4.63 -8.64 -2.21
CA SER A 74 4.34 -7.74 -3.32
C SER A 74 4.68 -8.40 -4.67
N MET A 75 5.84 -9.06 -4.75
CA MET A 75 6.24 -9.79 -5.95
C MET A 75 5.34 -11.00 -6.22
N ASP A 76 4.85 -11.68 -5.17
CA ASP A 76 3.90 -12.78 -5.33
C ASP A 76 2.61 -12.29 -6.00
N MET A 77 2.11 -11.13 -5.58
CA MET A 77 0.93 -10.53 -6.20
C MET A 77 1.20 -10.12 -7.65
N LYS A 78 2.38 -9.59 -7.92
CA LYS A 78 2.78 -9.24 -9.28
C LYS A 78 2.77 -10.46 -10.20
N ALA A 79 3.25 -11.60 -9.70
CA ALA A 79 3.26 -12.85 -10.47
C ALA A 79 1.84 -13.29 -10.84
N ILE A 80 0.88 -13.13 -9.91
CA ILE A 80 -0.53 -13.44 -10.17
C ILE A 80 -1.08 -12.53 -11.28
N LEU A 81 -0.76 -11.23 -11.24
CA LEU A 81 -1.17 -10.30 -12.30
C LEU A 81 -0.57 -10.66 -13.64
N ASP A 82 0.71 -11.00 -13.67
CA ASP A 82 1.40 -11.39 -14.92
C ASP A 82 0.77 -12.63 -15.53
N GLU A 83 0.44 -13.65 -14.73
CA GLU A 83 -0.24 -14.85 -15.19
C GLU A 83 -1.64 -14.56 -15.73
N ALA A 84 -2.32 -13.58 -15.16
CA ALA A 84 -3.66 -13.18 -15.60
C ALA A 84 -3.64 -12.29 -16.85
N GLY A 85 -2.47 -11.91 -17.33
CA GLY A 85 -2.33 -11.04 -18.49
C GLY A 85 -2.61 -9.57 -18.19
N GLU A 86 -2.47 -9.17 -16.94
CA GLU A 86 -2.76 -7.80 -16.49
C GLU A 86 -1.56 -6.87 -16.48
#